data_d534454cd3376ab27f0f07b7c1f72486
#
_entry.id   d534454cd3376ab27f0f07b7c1f72486
#
_cell.length_a   1.000
_cell.length_b   1.000
_cell.length_c   1.000
_cell.angle_alpha   90.00
_cell.angle_beta   90.00
_cell.angle_gamma   90.00
#
_symmetry.space_group_name_H-M   'P 1'
#
loop_
_entity.id
_entity.type
_entity.pdbx_description
1 polymer ?
#
loop_
_entity_poly.entity_id
_entity_poly.type
_entity_poly.pdbx_seq_one_letter_code
_entity_poly.pdbx_strand_id
1 'polypeptide(L)'
;SLDSHLRGQQHTRPDGTVVRPALVLLDDPQTRESARSADQTDKCLRLIRGDVMGLAGPGQTISCLLTCTVTYAGDVADTLLDAEKSPEWEAERTKMVLSWPADEKLWDTYFQIRSARGPTRATAYYRRHRAAMDAGAAVAWPARYDAELGEISAIQHAMNLRHRMRDAFAAECQNEPDLGQADDQVLTVDQVTAAVTGCPRGEVPGRATRLTAFIDIHDRLLFWCVCGWEEDFAAGHVVDYGAWPDQRRSRFTAADCTRTLTREYPGRGTDGAILAGLEELAKQLLGRPWARG
;
A
#
# COMPACT_ATOMS: atom_id res chain seq x y z
N SER A 1 2.01 -14.46 1.48
CA SER A 1 3.14 -13.93 0.69
C SER A 1 3.69 -15.03 -0.19
N LEU A 2 3.91 -14.70 -1.46
CA LEU A 2 4.61 -15.59 -2.39
C LEU A 2 6.03 -15.82 -1.88
N ASP A 3 6.44 -17.10 -1.78
CA ASP A 3 7.75 -17.48 -1.27
C ASP A 3 8.66 -17.98 -2.40
N SER A 4 9.98 -17.79 -2.24
CA SER A 4 11.00 -18.18 -3.24
C SER A 4 11.13 -19.70 -3.46
N HIS A 5 10.40 -20.53 -2.71
CA HIS A 5 10.40 -21.99 -2.85
C HIS A 5 9.53 -22.53 -4.01
N LEU A 6 8.96 -21.66 -4.83
CA LEU A 6 8.10 -22.07 -5.95
C LEU A 6 8.90 -22.71 -7.10
N ARG A 7 10.15 -22.33 -7.31
CA ARG A 7 10.97 -22.83 -8.42
C ARG A 7 11.20 -24.34 -8.34
N GLY A 8 11.05 -25.01 -9.46
CA GLY A 8 11.36 -26.45 -9.58
C GLY A 8 10.24 -27.39 -9.13
N GLN A 9 9.05 -26.87 -8.78
CA GLN A 9 7.90 -27.70 -8.45
C GLN A 9 7.58 -28.66 -9.60
N GLN A 10 7.52 -29.94 -9.28
CA GLN A 10 7.18 -31.01 -10.23
C GLN A 10 6.50 -32.17 -9.49
N HIS A 11 5.72 -32.92 -10.20
CA HIS A 11 5.07 -34.13 -9.71
C HIS A 11 5.49 -35.32 -10.58
N THR A 12 5.92 -36.40 -9.93
CA THR A 12 6.22 -37.67 -10.62
C THR A 12 4.98 -38.55 -10.53
N ARG A 13 4.40 -38.91 -11.67
CA ARG A 13 3.27 -39.83 -11.76
C ARG A 13 3.72 -41.25 -11.42
N PRO A 14 2.77 -42.17 -11.10
CA PRO A 14 3.09 -43.58 -10.84
C PRO A 14 3.79 -44.31 -11.99
N ASP A 15 3.63 -43.83 -13.22
CA ASP A 15 4.30 -44.35 -14.42
C ASP A 15 5.73 -43.81 -14.62
N GLY A 16 6.24 -42.99 -13.67
CA GLY A 16 7.55 -42.37 -13.74
C GLY A 16 7.60 -41.07 -14.56
N THR A 17 6.49 -40.65 -15.18
CA THR A 17 6.44 -39.40 -15.94
C THR A 17 6.50 -38.19 -15.01
N VAL A 18 7.43 -37.28 -15.24
CA VAL A 18 7.52 -36.01 -14.53
C VAL A 18 6.65 -34.96 -15.20
N VAL A 19 5.74 -34.35 -14.45
CA VAL A 19 4.87 -33.26 -14.91
C VAL A 19 5.16 -32.00 -14.10
N ARG A 20 5.07 -30.86 -14.78
CA ARG A 20 5.18 -29.53 -14.19
C ARG A 20 3.85 -28.80 -14.27
N PRO A 21 3.62 -27.76 -13.47
CA PRO A 21 2.41 -26.96 -13.55
C PRO A 21 2.22 -26.37 -14.94
N ALA A 22 1.01 -26.51 -15.49
CA ALA A 22 0.57 -25.89 -16.74
C ALA A 22 -0.41 -24.73 -16.49
N LEU A 23 -0.97 -24.65 -15.24
CA LEU A 23 -1.85 -23.60 -14.80
C LEU A 23 -1.48 -23.20 -13.37
N VAL A 24 -1.45 -21.91 -13.11
CA VAL A 24 -1.33 -21.34 -11.76
C VAL A 24 -2.53 -20.45 -11.49
N LEU A 25 -3.09 -20.58 -10.31
CA LEU A 25 -4.12 -19.70 -9.78
C LEU A 25 -3.50 -18.88 -8.65
N LEU A 26 -3.48 -17.57 -8.79
CA LEU A 26 -3.04 -16.63 -7.77
C LEU A 26 -4.27 -15.88 -7.25
N ASP A 27 -4.48 -15.94 -5.94
CA ASP A 27 -5.56 -15.25 -5.27
C ASP A 27 -4.97 -14.26 -4.27
N ASP A 28 -5.24 -12.97 -4.45
CA ASP A 28 -4.73 -11.86 -3.66
C ASP A 28 -3.23 -11.99 -3.30
N PRO A 29 -2.31 -12.01 -4.29
CA PRO A 29 -0.89 -12.29 -4.04
C PRO A 29 -0.19 -11.21 -3.22
N GLN A 30 -0.80 -10.03 -3.10
CA GLN A 30 -0.28 -8.88 -2.37
C GLN A 30 -1.23 -8.49 -1.23
N THR A 31 -0.68 -8.34 -0.02
CA THR A 31 -1.46 -7.84 1.12
C THR A 31 -1.60 -6.31 1.07
N ARG A 32 -2.63 -5.77 1.72
CA ARG A 32 -2.86 -4.33 1.82
C ARG A 32 -1.67 -3.57 2.42
N GLU A 33 -0.94 -4.19 3.36
CA GLU A 33 0.25 -3.62 3.97
C GLU A 33 1.41 -3.54 2.96
N SER A 34 1.69 -4.65 2.25
CA SER A 34 2.75 -4.68 1.26
C SER A 34 2.46 -3.83 0.01
N ALA A 35 1.18 -3.59 -0.32
CA ALA A 35 0.76 -2.73 -1.42
C ALA A 35 1.11 -1.25 -1.23
N ARG A 36 1.34 -0.81 0.01
CA ARG A 36 1.81 0.55 0.34
C ARG A 36 3.28 0.79 0.01
N SER A 37 4.04 -0.27 -0.20
CA SER A 37 5.48 -0.20 -0.43
C SER A 37 5.81 -0.55 -1.88
N ALA A 38 6.34 0.40 -2.63
CA ALA A 38 6.80 0.19 -4.00
C ALA A 38 7.84 -0.95 -4.09
N ASP A 39 8.75 -1.06 -3.10
CA ASP A 39 9.75 -2.13 -3.06
C ASP A 39 9.12 -3.51 -2.87
N GLN A 40 8.09 -3.63 -2.02
CA GLN A 40 7.34 -4.88 -1.85
C GLN A 40 6.52 -5.24 -3.09
N THR A 41 5.92 -4.24 -3.74
CA THR A 41 5.22 -4.42 -5.02
C THR A 41 6.17 -4.93 -6.09
N ASP A 42 7.35 -4.32 -6.23
CA ASP A 42 8.37 -4.76 -7.18
C ASP A 42 8.88 -6.18 -6.88
N LYS A 43 9.04 -6.53 -5.61
CA LYS A 43 9.40 -7.91 -5.21
C LYS A 43 8.34 -8.90 -5.61
N CYS A 44 7.05 -8.59 -5.37
CA CYS A 44 5.93 -9.45 -5.74
C CYS A 44 5.84 -9.62 -7.27
N LEU A 45 5.95 -8.54 -8.04
CA LEU A 45 5.97 -8.59 -9.51
C LEU A 45 7.13 -9.43 -10.04
N ARG A 46 8.32 -9.31 -9.47
CA ARG A 46 9.48 -10.17 -9.86
C ARG A 46 9.23 -11.63 -9.58
N LEU A 47 8.60 -11.99 -8.45
CA LEU A 47 8.24 -13.37 -8.14
C LEU A 47 7.20 -13.91 -9.14
N ILE A 48 6.17 -13.12 -9.45
CA ILE A 48 5.15 -13.52 -10.42
C ILE A 48 5.78 -13.73 -11.80
N ARG A 49 6.48 -12.73 -12.33
CA ARG A 49 7.08 -12.76 -13.67
C ARG A 49 8.21 -13.79 -13.83
N GLY A 50 9.00 -14.00 -12.77
CA GLY A 50 10.15 -14.89 -12.78
C GLY A 50 9.84 -16.30 -12.29
N ASP A 51 9.39 -16.42 -11.05
CA ASP A 51 9.28 -17.73 -10.38
C ASP A 51 8.00 -18.46 -10.74
N VAL A 52 6.85 -17.76 -10.75
CA VAL A 52 5.56 -18.34 -11.07
C VAL A 52 5.49 -18.70 -12.57
N MET A 53 5.79 -17.74 -13.44
CA MET A 53 5.75 -17.98 -14.89
C MET A 53 6.84 -18.96 -15.35
N GLY A 54 7.90 -19.13 -14.57
CA GLY A 54 8.98 -20.11 -14.80
C GLY A 54 8.67 -21.54 -14.35
N LEU A 55 7.53 -21.82 -13.72
CA LEU A 55 7.19 -23.15 -13.17
C LEU A 55 7.06 -24.24 -14.22
N ALA A 56 6.58 -23.91 -15.42
CA ALA A 56 6.48 -24.88 -16.51
C ALA A 56 7.83 -25.46 -16.95
N GLY A 57 8.91 -24.70 -16.76
CA GLY A 57 10.25 -25.07 -17.19
C GLY A 57 10.53 -24.75 -18.67
N PRO A 58 11.75 -25.04 -19.15
CA PRO A 58 12.18 -24.66 -20.49
C PRO A 58 11.33 -25.29 -21.59
N GLY A 59 10.91 -24.47 -22.57
CA GLY A 59 10.17 -24.92 -23.74
C GLY A 59 8.71 -25.31 -23.47
N GLN A 60 8.20 -25.05 -22.27
CA GLN A 60 6.80 -25.28 -21.91
C GLN A 60 6.07 -23.95 -21.66
N THR A 61 4.77 -23.95 -21.93
CA THR A 61 3.89 -22.81 -21.64
C THR A 61 3.14 -23.01 -20.31
N ILE A 62 2.84 -21.92 -19.64
CA ILE A 62 2.02 -21.89 -18.42
C ILE A 62 0.94 -20.84 -18.56
N SER A 63 -0.27 -21.16 -18.13
CA SER A 63 -1.33 -20.18 -17.95
C SER A 63 -1.37 -19.72 -16.51
N CYS A 64 -1.60 -18.44 -16.31
CA CYS A 64 -1.78 -17.87 -14.98
C CYS A 64 -3.11 -17.11 -14.92
N LEU A 65 -3.95 -17.47 -13.95
CA LEU A 65 -5.14 -16.70 -13.61
C LEU A 65 -4.87 -16.01 -12.27
N LEU A 66 -4.99 -14.69 -12.25
CA LEU A 66 -4.76 -13.88 -11.08
C LEU A 66 -6.03 -13.10 -10.74
N THR A 67 -6.59 -13.39 -9.56
CA THR A 67 -7.72 -12.65 -8.98
C THR A 67 -7.21 -11.77 -7.84
N CYS A 68 -7.47 -10.47 -7.89
CA CYS A 68 -7.00 -9.54 -6.87
C CYS A 68 -7.80 -8.23 -6.88
N THR A 69 -7.66 -7.50 -5.79
CA THR A 69 -8.25 -6.18 -5.59
C THR A 69 -7.18 -5.11 -5.78
N VAL A 70 -7.50 -4.02 -6.49
CA VAL A 70 -6.63 -2.83 -6.53
C VAL A 70 -6.79 -2.07 -5.23
N THR A 71 -5.80 -2.19 -4.35
CA THR A 71 -5.84 -1.57 -3.02
C THR A 71 -5.12 -0.23 -2.94
N TYR A 72 -4.10 -0.05 -3.80
CA TYR A 72 -3.34 1.19 -3.95
C TYR A 72 -2.98 1.44 -5.41
N ALA A 73 -2.91 2.70 -5.80
CA ALA A 73 -2.36 3.06 -7.10
C ALA A 73 -0.91 2.57 -7.25
N GLY A 74 -0.63 1.88 -8.34
CA GLY A 74 0.69 1.30 -8.60
C GLY A 74 0.99 0.00 -7.84
N ASP A 75 0.02 -0.62 -7.18
CA ASP A 75 0.18 -1.96 -6.61
C ASP A 75 0.29 -3.05 -7.69
N VAL A 76 0.41 -4.30 -7.30
CA VAL A 76 0.55 -5.43 -8.26
C VAL A 76 -0.64 -5.49 -9.20
N ALA A 77 -1.87 -5.37 -8.68
CA ALA A 77 -3.09 -5.43 -9.49
C ALA A 77 -3.15 -4.27 -10.50
N ASP A 78 -2.90 -3.04 -10.04
CA ASP A 78 -2.90 -1.84 -10.89
C ASP A 78 -1.80 -1.89 -11.95
N THR A 79 -0.62 -2.42 -11.60
CA THR A 79 0.50 -2.59 -12.54
C THR A 79 0.20 -3.64 -13.61
N LEU A 80 -0.44 -4.75 -13.26
CA LEU A 80 -0.80 -5.81 -14.21
C LEU A 80 -2.00 -5.44 -15.09
N LEU A 81 -2.86 -4.51 -14.64
CA LEU A 81 -3.95 -3.92 -15.43
C LEU A 81 -3.46 -2.92 -16.50
N ASP A 82 -2.25 -2.40 -16.35
CA ASP A 82 -1.66 -1.45 -17.28
C ASP A 82 -1.00 -2.19 -18.45
N ALA A 83 -1.65 -2.17 -19.61
CA ALA A 83 -1.16 -2.86 -20.80
C ALA A 83 0.19 -2.34 -21.33
N GLU A 84 0.58 -1.10 -20.99
CA GLU A 84 1.91 -0.58 -21.36
C GLU A 84 3.01 -1.16 -20.47
N LYS A 85 2.72 -1.39 -19.17
CA LYS A 85 3.66 -1.97 -18.21
C LYS A 85 3.68 -3.50 -18.21
N SER A 86 2.56 -4.12 -18.62
CA SER A 86 2.33 -5.57 -18.53
C SER A 86 1.61 -6.11 -19.77
N PRO A 87 2.19 -5.94 -20.97
CA PRO A 87 1.55 -6.32 -22.24
C PRO A 87 1.30 -7.83 -22.38
N GLU A 88 1.93 -8.65 -21.54
CA GLU A 88 1.75 -10.11 -21.48
C GLU A 88 0.49 -10.54 -20.70
N TRP A 89 -0.21 -9.59 -20.05
CA TRP A 89 -1.42 -9.88 -19.28
C TRP A 89 -2.67 -9.36 -19.98
N GLU A 90 -3.66 -10.24 -20.12
CA GLU A 90 -5.02 -9.87 -20.48
C GLU A 90 -5.79 -9.59 -19.20
N ALA A 91 -5.94 -8.32 -18.85
CA ALA A 91 -6.48 -7.93 -17.56
C ALA A 91 -7.75 -7.08 -17.70
N GLU A 92 -8.70 -7.30 -16.80
CA GLU A 92 -9.97 -6.56 -16.74
C GLU A 92 -10.20 -6.02 -15.32
N ARG A 93 -10.55 -4.73 -15.25
CA ARG A 93 -10.95 -4.08 -13.99
C ARG A 93 -12.47 -4.09 -13.87
N THR A 94 -13.00 -4.81 -12.90
CA THR A 94 -14.43 -4.83 -12.60
C THR A 94 -14.78 -3.89 -11.46
N LYS A 95 -15.98 -3.28 -11.51
CA LYS A 95 -16.52 -2.40 -10.48
C LYS A 95 -17.84 -2.97 -9.98
N MET A 96 -18.13 -2.82 -8.68
CA MET A 96 -19.43 -3.20 -8.14
C MET A 96 -20.56 -2.33 -8.70
N VAL A 97 -20.33 -1.04 -8.80
CA VAL A 97 -21.26 -0.06 -9.37
C VAL A 97 -20.68 0.48 -10.67
N LEU A 98 -21.36 0.22 -11.78
CA LEU A 98 -20.96 0.65 -13.13
C LEU A 98 -21.39 2.10 -13.40
N SER A 99 -22.56 2.48 -12.90
CA SER A 99 -23.04 3.88 -12.89
C SER A 99 -23.83 4.17 -11.61
N TRP A 100 -23.67 5.39 -11.09
CA TRP A 100 -24.27 5.81 -9.83
C TRP A 100 -25.69 6.32 -10.03
N PRO A 101 -26.56 6.25 -8.98
CA PRO A 101 -27.87 6.89 -9.01
C PRO A 101 -27.77 8.39 -9.27
N ALA A 102 -28.69 8.92 -10.08
CA ALA A 102 -28.69 10.33 -10.45
C ALA A 102 -29.16 11.27 -9.32
N ASP A 103 -30.00 10.79 -8.39
CA ASP A 103 -30.55 11.58 -7.29
C ASP A 103 -29.92 11.19 -5.94
N GLU A 104 -28.86 11.91 -5.57
CA GLU A 104 -28.17 11.70 -4.29
C GLU A 104 -29.04 12.14 -3.07
N LYS A 105 -29.95 13.10 -3.22
CA LYS A 105 -30.76 13.61 -2.11
C LYS A 105 -31.74 12.58 -1.55
N LEU A 106 -32.24 11.71 -2.41
CA LEU A 106 -33.12 10.60 -1.95
C LEU A 106 -32.29 9.58 -1.14
N TRP A 107 -31.04 9.37 -1.51
CA TRP A 107 -30.13 8.49 -0.76
C TRP A 107 -29.69 9.14 0.56
N ASP A 108 -29.45 10.44 0.61
CA ASP A 108 -29.20 11.16 1.87
C ASP A 108 -30.38 11.00 2.84
N THR A 109 -31.59 11.16 2.34
CA THR A 109 -32.81 10.93 3.12
C THR A 109 -32.94 9.49 3.61
N TYR A 110 -32.59 8.53 2.76
CA TYR A 110 -32.55 7.11 3.13
C TYR A 110 -31.56 6.87 4.29
N PHE A 111 -30.35 7.44 4.23
CA PHE A 111 -29.36 7.26 5.29
C PHE A 111 -29.72 7.98 6.58
N GLN A 112 -30.37 9.14 6.51
CA GLN A 112 -30.96 9.82 7.70
C GLN A 112 -32.02 8.94 8.38
N ILE A 113 -32.93 8.34 7.61
CA ILE A 113 -33.93 7.41 8.14
C ILE A 113 -33.23 6.17 8.72
N ARG A 114 -32.24 5.63 8.04
CA ARG A 114 -31.49 4.44 8.49
C ARG A 114 -30.83 4.68 9.84
N SER A 115 -30.19 5.82 10.02
CA SER A 115 -29.51 6.21 11.28
C SER A 115 -30.50 6.48 12.40
N ALA A 116 -31.60 7.19 12.12
CA ALA A 116 -32.56 7.61 13.15
C ALA A 116 -33.61 6.53 13.52
N ARG A 117 -33.99 5.67 12.56
CA ARG A 117 -35.16 4.76 12.70
C ARG A 117 -34.87 3.31 12.31
N GLY A 118 -33.62 3.00 12.00
CA GLY A 118 -33.13 1.66 11.67
C GLY A 118 -33.35 1.20 10.21
N PRO A 119 -32.75 0.07 9.83
CA PRO A 119 -32.70 -0.42 8.46
C PRO A 119 -34.06 -0.76 7.87
N THR A 120 -34.99 -1.34 8.66
CA THR A 120 -36.31 -1.72 8.19
C THR A 120 -37.11 -0.51 7.68
N ARG A 121 -37.04 0.62 8.38
CA ARG A 121 -37.74 1.86 7.99
C ARG A 121 -37.12 2.48 6.76
N ALA A 122 -35.79 2.44 6.67
CA ALA A 122 -35.07 2.91 5.50
C ALA A 122 -35.39 2.06 4.25
N THR A 123 -35.42 0.72 4.37
CA THR A 123 -35.83 -0.17 3.26
C THR A 123 -37.29 0.07 2.84
N ALA A 124 -38.19 0.37 3.77
CA ALA A 124 -39.55 0.73 3.43
C ALA A 124 -39.61 2.05 2.64
N TYR A 125 -38.81 3.04 3.00
CA TYR A 125 -38.66 4.28 2.24
C TYR A 125 -38.10 4.00 0.84
N TYR A 126 -37.00 3.23 0.75
CA TYR A 126 -36.38 2.83 -0.51
C TYR A 126 -37.36 2.10 -1.43
N ARG A 127 -38.14 1.14 -0.90
CA ARG A 127 -39.15 0.40 -1.68
C ARG A 127 -40.19 1.32 -2.31
N ARG A 128 -40.60 2.38 -1.57
CA ARG A 128 -41.58 3.37 -2.06
C ARG A 128 -41.02 4.27 -3.15
N HIS A 129 -39.73 4.61 -3.07
CA HIS A 129 -39.10 5.56 -3.97
C HIS A 129 -38.11 4.89 -4.94
N ARG A 130 -38.14 3.56 -5.05
CA ARG A 130 -37.14 2.74 -5.73
C ARG A 130 -36.86 3.20 -7.15
N ALA A 131 -37.89 3.44 -7.96
CA ALA A 131 -37.72 3.84 -9.36
C ALA A 131 -36.89 5.14 -9.51
N ALA A 132 -37.13 6.13 -8.64
CA ALA A 132 -36.36 7.37 -8.63
C ALA A 132 -34.97 7.20 -8.04
N MET A 133 -34.85 6.39 -6.98
CA MET A 133 -33.56 6.14 -6.32
C MET A 133 -32.60 5.29 -7.15
N ASP A 134 -33.12 4.38 -7.99
CA ASP A 134 -32.32 3.54 -8.88
C ASP A 134 -32.08 4.21 -10.25
N ALA A 135 -32.71 5.35 -10.54
CA ALA A 135 -32.62 6.02 -11.83
C ALA A 135 -31.13 6.32 -12.18
N GLY A 136 -30.69 5.84 -13.34
CA GLY A 136 -29.31 6.01 -13.82
C GLY A 136 -28.30 5.01 -13.23
N ALA A 137 -28.67 4.23 -12.22
CA ALA A 137 -27.79 3.28 -11.59
C ALA A 137 -27.63 1.97 -12.40
N ALA A 138 -26.42 1.45 -12.45
CA ALA A 138 -26.13 0.11 -12.96
C ALA A 138 -25.08 -0.56 -12.04
N VAL A 139 -25.25 -1.86 -11.84
CA VAL A 139 -24.35 -2.70 -11.02
C VAL A 139 -23.86 -3.89 -11.84
N ALA A 140 -22.62 -4.35 -11.56
CA ALA A 140 -22.06 -5.49 -12.26
C ALA A 140 -22.79 -6.81 -11.95
N TRP A 141 -23.28 -6.94 -10.71
CA TRP A 141 -23.96 -8.17 -10.28
C TRP A 141 -25.30 -7.87 -9.62
N PRO A 142 -26.42 -7.89 -10.38
CA PRO A 142 -27.75 -7.55 -9.87
C PRO A 142 -28.29 -8.43 -8.74
N ALA A 143 -27.80 -9.68 -8.63
CA ALA A 143 -28.21 -10.60 -7.57
C ALA A 143 -27.41 -10.43 -6.27
N ARG A 144 -26.39 -9.57 -6.22
CA ARG A 144 -25.54 -9.37 -5.04
C ARG A 144 -26.20 -8.38 -4.07
N TYR A 145 -26.99 -8.88 -3.13
CA TYR A 145 -27.52 -8.13 -1.99
C TYR A 145 -27.85 -9.10 -0.84
N ASP A 146 -27.96 -8.56 0.37
CA ASP A 146 -28.19 -9.35 1.57
C ASP A 146 -29.66 -9.28 1.99
N ALA A 147 -30.42 -10.29 1.59
CA ALA A 147 -31.84 -10.39 1.92
C ALA A 147 -32.08 -10.63 3.43
N GLU A 148 -31.13 -11.25 4.15
CA GLU A 148 -31.23 -11.49 5.60
C GLU A 148 -31.09 -10.18 6.38
N LEU A 149 -30.29 -9.24 5.87
CA LEU A 149 -30.20 -7.88 6.39
C LEU A 149 -31.36 -6.97 5.93
N GLY A 150 -32.33 -7.52 5.20
CA GLY A 150 -33.50 -6.81 4.72
C GLY A 150 -33.27 -5.93 3.49
N GLU A 151 -32.19 -6.18 2.74
CA GLU A 151 -31.94 -5.51 1.48
C GLU A 151 -32.77 -6.13 0.35
N ILE A 152 -33.11 -5.34 -0.66
CA ILE A 152 -34.01 -5.75 -1.74
C ILE A 152 -33.45 -5.49 -3.14
N SER A 153 -32.20 -5.02 -3.24
CA SER A 153 -31.51 -4.82 -4.51
C SER A 153 -30.00 -4.66 -4.32
N ALA A 154 -29.25 -4.95 -5.38
CA ALA A 154 -27.80 -4.80 -5.41
C ALA A 154 -27.36 -3.33 -5.30
N ILE A 155 -28.14 -2.37 -5.84
CA ILE A 155 -27.81 -0.95 -5.68
C ILE A 155 -28.01 -0.50 -4.23
N GLN A 156 -29.06 -0.96 -3.55
CA GLN A 156 -29.24 -0.69 -2.11
C GLN A 156 -28.06 -1.26 -1.31
N HIS A 157 -27.62 -2.47 -1.62
CA HIS A 157 -26.46 -3.10 -1.01
C HIS A 157 -25.19 -2.29 -1.22
N ALA A 158 -24.90 -1.91 -2.46
CA ALA A 158 -23.75 -1.10 -2.80
C ALA A 158 -23.73 0.26 -2.06
N MET A 159 -24.86 0.94 -2.02
CA MET A 159 -24.99 2.20 -1.30
C MET A 159 -24.82 2.04 0.21
N ASN A 160 -25.34 0.96 0.79
CA ASN A 160 -25.13 0.63 2.20
C ASN A 160 -23.65 0.33 2.50
N LEU A 161 -22.96 -0.41 1.63
CA LEU A 161 -21.53 -0.67 1.75
C LEU A 161 -20.72 0.62 1.63
N ARG A 162 -20.99 1.45 0.62
CA ARG A 162 -20.35 2.76 0.43
C ARG A 162 -20.48 3.64 1.69
N HIS A 163 -21.70 3.72 2.25
CA HIS A 163 -21.94 4.50 3.47
C HIS A 163 -21.19 3.95 4.70
N ARG A 164 -21.07 2.62 4.82
CA ARG A 164 -20.43 1.95 5.94
C ARG A 164 -18.91 1.95 5.84
N MET A 165 -18.38 1.66 4.65
CA MET A 165 -16.95 1.44 4.42
C MET A 165 -16.23 2.73 4.02
N ARG A 166 -16.98 3.75 3.55
CA ARG A 166 -16.41 5.03 3.08
C ARG A 166 -15.21 4.81 2.16
N ASP A 167 -14.02 5.21 2.63
CA ASP A 167 -12.78 5.18 1.85
C ASP A 167 -12.38 3.77 1.39
N ALA A 168 -12.66 2.75 2.21
CA ALA A 168 -12.38 1.36 1.83
C ALA A 168 -13.27 0.85 0.69
N PHE A 169 -14.46 1.43 0.47
CA PHE A 169 -15.36 1.03 -0.61
C PHE A 169 -14.76 1.27 -2.00
N ALA A 170 -14.04 2.36 -2.17
CA ALA A 170 -13.41 2.71 -3.45
C ALA A 170 -12.39 1.64 -3.87
N ALA A 171 -11.55 1.18 -2.95
CA ALA A 171 -10.60 0.10 -3.21
C ALA A 171 -11.31 -1.27 -3.30
N GLU A 172 -12.00 -1.69 -2.24
CA GLU A 172 -12.49 -3.06 -2.07
C GLU A 172 -13.67 -3.44 -3.00
N CYS A 173 -14.49 -2.44 -3.38
CA CYS A 173 -15.69 -2.71 -4.17
C CYS A 173 -15.66 -2.08 -5.57
N GLN A 174 -14.88 -1.03 -5.77
CA GLN A 174 -14.77 -0.35 -7.05
C GLN A 174 -13.45 -0.60 -7.77
N ASN A 175 -12.47 -1.21 -7.11
CA ASN A 175 -11.10 -1.32 -7.63
C ASN A 175 -10.52 0.04 -8.09
N GLU A 176 -10.98 1.12 -7.48
CA GLU A 176 -10.56 2.50 -7.70
C GLU A 176 -10.17 3.11 -6.36
N PRO A 177 -8.99 2.75 -5.83
CA PRO A 177 -8.51 3.35 -4.59
C PRO A 177 -8.39 4.87 -4.76
N ASP A 178 -8.81 5.61 -3.73
CA ASP A 178 -8.70 7.05 -3.74
C ASP A 178 -7.23 7.47 -3.75
N LEU A 179 -6.82 8.14 -4.81
CA LEU A 179 -5.45 8.64 -4.97
C LEU A 179 -5.13 9.74 -3.94
N GLY A 180 -6.14 10.42 -3.40
CA GLY A 180 -5.98 11.47 -2.40
C GLY A 180 -5.44 10.99 -1.06
N GLN A 181 -5.68 9.74 -0.66
CA GLN A 181 -5.17 9.21 0.61
C GLN A 181 -3.70 8.79 0.58
N ALA A 182 -3.15 8.45 -0.59
CA ALA A 182 -1.72 8.22 -0.74
C ALA A 182 -0.94 9.56 -0.81
N ASP A 183 -1.54 10.59 -1.40
CA ASP A 183 -0.92 11.91 -1.56
C ASP A 183 -0.98 12.76 -0.29
N ASP A 184 -2.02 12.64 0.54
CA ASP A 184 -2.13 13.42 1.79
C ASP A 184 -1.09 13.03 2.85
N GLN A 185 -0.43 11.88 2.71
CA GLN A 185 0.65 11.43 3.59
C GLN A 185 2.06 11.66 3.01
N VAL A 186 2.17 11.98 1.73
CA VAL A 186 3.45 12.24 1.07
C VAL A 186 3.63 13.74 0.89
N LEU A 187 4.59 14.31 1.58
CA LEU A 187 4.96 15.71 1.42
C LEU A 187 5.44 15.97 -0.01
N THR A 188 4.84 16.93 -0.68
CA THR A 188 5.30 17.38 -2.00
C THR A 188 6.61 18.15 -1.90
N VAL A 189 7.36 18.20 -2.99
CA VAL A 189 8.60 19.00 -3.07
C VAL A 189 8.32 20.47 -2.73
N ASP A 190 7.19 21.01 -3.19
CA ASP A 190 6.81 22.41 -2.92
C ASP A 190 6.50 22.65 -1.44
N GLN A 191 5.80 21.73 -0.77
CA GLN A 191 5.53 21.78 0.67
C GLN A 191 6.84 21.72 1.47
N VAL A 192 7.76 20.80 1.13
CA VAL A 192 9.07 20.71 1.78
C VAL A 192 9.89 21.99 1.54
N THR A 193 9.90 22.50 0.31
CA THR A 193 10.63 23.71 -0.05
C THR A 193 10.09 24.95 0.67
N ALA A 194 8.77 25.08 0.77
CA ALA A 194 8.13 26.17 1.50
C ALA A 194 8.41 26.11 3.04
N ALA A 195 8.70 24.93 3.57
CA ALA A 195 9.01 24.74 4.98
C ALA A 195 10.51 24.93 5.32
N VAL A 196 11.38 25.21 4.33
CA VAL A 196 12.81 25.46 4.59
C VAL A 196 12.99 26.80 5.32
N THR A 197 13.47 26.72 6.56
CA THR A 197 13.63 27.88 7.45
C THR A 197 14.92 28.66 7.24
N GLY A 198 15.86 28.13 6.46
CA GLY A 198 17.21 28.71 6.31
C GLY A 198 18.14 28.45 7.50
N CYS A 199 17.70 27.73 8.52
CA CYS A 199 18.56 27.33 9.65
C CYS A 199 19.65 26.37 9.14
N PRO A 200 20.93 26.57 9.51
CA PRO A 200 22.02 25.70 9.11
C PRO A 200 21.79 24.25 9.60
N ARG A 201 22.19 23.29 8.78
CA ARG A 201 22.11 21.87 9.14
C ARG A 201 22.94 21.57 10.39
N GLY A 202 22.36 20.85 11.34
CA GLY A 202 22.99 20.50 12.61
C GLY A 202 22.85 21.57 13.69
N GLU A 203 22.16 22.68 13.41
CA GLU A 203 21.86 23.75 14.34
C GLU A 203 20.41 23.64 14.85
N VAL A 204 20.24 23.63 16.17
CA VAL A 204 18.93 23.51 16.81
C VAL A 204 18.32 24.90 16.89
N PRO A 205 17.13 25.14 16.33
CA PRO A 205 16.44 26.42 16.44
C PRO A 205 16.23 26.81 17.90
N GLY A 206 16.45 28.10 18.24
CA GLY A 206 16.41 28.58 19.62
C GLY A 206 15.07 28.31 20.33
N ARG A 207 13.98 28.16 19.62
CA ARG A 207 12.66 27.79 20.17
C ARG A 207 12.51 26.31 20.50
N ALA A 208 13.35 25.43 19.96
CA ALA A 208 13.26 24.01 20.22
C ALA A 208 13.78 23.68 21.63
N THR A 209 12.93 23.07 22.43
CA THR A 209 13.22 22.69 23.81
C THR A 209 13.59 21.23 23.99
N ARG A 210 13.24 20.40 23.02
CA ARG A 210 13.46 18.93 23.01
C ARG A 210 14.04 18.47 21.69
N LEU A 211 14.91 17.46 21.75
CA LEU A 211 15.42 16.75 20.58
C LEU A 211 14.93 15.30 20.61
N THR A 212 14.56 14.80 19.46
CA THR A 212 14.30 13.38 19.23
C THR A 212 15.08 12.90 18.02
N ALA A 213 15.47 11.62 18.02
CA ALA A 213 16.03 10.97 16.86
C ALA A 213 15.12 9.81 16.43
N PHE A 214 14.90 9.68 15.14
CA PHE A 214 14.24 8.54 14.53
C PHE A 214 15.26 7.80 13.68
N ILE A 215 15.25 6.47 13.74
CA ILE A 215 16.13 5.60 12.94
C ILE A 215 15.25 4.59 12.22
N ASP A 216 15.30 4.61 10.89
CA ASP A 216 14.65 3.64 10.01
C ASP A 216 15.66 2.55 9.64
N ILE A 217 15.30 1.30 9.96
CA ILE A 217 16.20 0.15 9.92
C ILE A 217 15.99 -0.63 8.63
N HIS A 218 17.03 -0.68 7.79
CA HIS A 218 17.11 -1.57 6.64
C HIS A 218 18.24 -2.61 6.81
N ASP A 219 18.18 -3.68 6.07
CA ASP A 219 19.17 -4.75 6.06
C ASP A 219 20.58 -4.29 5.63
N ARG A 220 20.66 -3.22 4.84
CA ARG A 220 21.89 -2.70 4.26
C ARG A 220 22.42 -1.44 4.94
N LEU A 221 21.56 -0.58 5.47
CA LEU A 221 21.91 0.69 6.10
C LEU A 221 20.81 1.17 7.03
N LEU A 222 21.10 2.15 7.87
CA LEU A 222 20.14 2.83 8.73
C LEU A 222 19.96 4.26 8.21
N PHE A 223 18.71 4.68 7.95
CA PHE A 223 18.40 6.10 7.77
C PHE A 223 18.08 6.73 9.12
N TRP A 224 18.49 7.96 9.33
CA TRP A 224 18.22 8.65 10.59
C TRP A 224 17.85 10.10 10.36
N CYS A 225 17.06 10.63 11.29
CA CYS A 225 16.63 12.01 11.32
C CYS A 225 16.59 12.50 12.77
N VAL A 226 17.12 13.70 13.03
CA VAL A 226 17.02 14.39 14.32
C VAL A 226 16.10 15.57 14.15
N CYS A 227 15.09 15.64 15.03
CA CYS A 227 14.09 16.71 15.05
C CYS A 227 14.18 17.49 16.37
N GLY A 228 14.14 18.81 16.26
CA GLY A 228 13.95 19.73 17.39
C GLY A 228 12.48 20.10 17.50
N TRP A 229 11.92 20.04 18.71
CA TRP A 229 10.51 20.30 18.99
C TRP A 229 10.36 21.52 19.90
N GLU A 230 9.42 22.38 19.56
CA GLU A 230 8.98 23.45 20.43
C GLU A 230 8.17 22.89 21.62
N GLU A 231 7.82 23.75 22.57
CA GLU A 231 7.06 23.35 23.74
C GLU A 231 5.73 22.71 23.33
N ASP A 232 5.34 21.64 24.03
CA ASP A 232 4.14 20.83 23.75
C ASP A 232 4.07 20.20 22.34
N PHE A 233 5.20 20.07 21.65
CA PHE A 233 5.28 19.56 20.28
C PHE A 233 4.44 20.35 19.26
N ALA A 234 4.20 21.63 19.53
CA ALA A 234 3.40 22.50 18.67
C ALA A 234 4.03 22.70 17.27
N ALA A 235 5.36 22.70 17.19
CA ALA A 235 6.09 22.73 15.92
C ALA A 235 7.34 21.85 15.99
N GLY A 236 7.72 21.26 14.85
CA GLY A 236 8.90 20.42 14.68
C GLY A 236 9.82 20.95 13.60
N HIS A 237 11.14 20.83 13.83
CA HIS A 237 12.17 21.25 12.89
C HIS A 237 13.13 20.10 12.62
N VAL A 238 13.36 19.77 11.36
CA VAL A 238 14.42 18.82 11.00
C VAL A 238 15.76 19.50 11.19
N VAL A 239 16.51 19.04 12.19
CA VAL A 239 17.82 19.58 12.56
C VAL A 239 18.93 18.95 11.74
N ASP A 240 18.90 17.63 11.60
CA ASP A 240 19.89 16.89 10.83
C ASP A 240 19.33 15.54 10.39
N TYR A 241 19.87 14.97 9.32
CA TYR A 241 19.46 13.66 8.80
C TYR A 241 20.60 13.00 8.03
N GLY A 242 20.51 11.70 7.84
CA GLY A 242 21.54 10.99 7.07
C GLY A 242 21.32 9.51 7.01
N ALA A 243 22.40 8.80 6.69
CA ALA A 243 22.42 7.35 6.72
C ALA A 243 23.68 6.85 7.44
N TRP A 244 23.57 5.64 7.99
CA TRP A 244 24.70 4.92 8.57
C TRP A 244 24.83 3.54 7.92
N PRO A 245 25.98 3.16 7.38
CA PRO A 245 27.21 3.94 7.22
C PRO A 245 27.03 5.14 6.28
N ASP A 246 27.74 6.25 6.55
CA ASP A 246 27.70 7.45 5.72
C ASP A 246 28.10 7.11 4.27
N GLN A 247 27.22 7.42 3.32
CA GLN A 247 27.41 7.09 1.90
C GLN A 247 28.35 8.05 1.16
N ARG A 248 28.73 9.19 1.78
CA ARG A 248 29.60 10.23 1.19
C ARG A 248 29.06 10.77 -0.14
N ARG A 249 27.77 10.74 -0.34
CA ARG A 249 27.04 11.28 -1.50
C ARG A 249 25.65 11.76 -1.09
N SER A 250 25.14 12.75 -1.81
CA SER A 250 23.89 13.43 -1.44
C SER A 250 22.62 12.70 -1.90
N ARG A 251 22.73 11.81 -2.88
CA ARG A 251 21.57 11.08 -3.45
C ARG A 251 21.89 9.59 -3.52
N PHE A 252 21.06 8.79 -2.88
CA PHE A 252 21.13 7.33 -2.89
C PHE A 252 19.84 6.75 -2.31
N THR A 253 19.63 5.47 -2.57
CA THR A 253 18.56 4.65 -2.01
C THR A 253 19.16 3.46 -1.25
N ALA A 254 18.35 2.72 -0.51
CA ALA A 254 18.79 1.49 0.13
C ALA A 254 19.26 0.45 -0.90
N ALA A 255 18.67 0.46 -2.11
CA ALA A 255 19.02 -0.48 -3.18
C ALA A 255 20.40 -0.20 -3.80
N ASP A 256 20.76 1.09 -3.99
CA ASP A 256 21.99 1.49 -4.66
C ASP A 256 23.10 1.94 -3.72
N CYS A 257 22.94 1.79 -2.39
CA CYS A 257 23.94 2.12 -1.40
C CYS A 257 25.24 1.30 -1.62
N THR A 258 26.38 1.97 -1.53
CA THR A 258 27.70 1.35 -1.76
C THR A 258 28.38 0.90 -0.47
N ARG A 259 28.13 1.60 0.63
CA ARG A 259 28.60 1.24 1.98
C ARG A 259 27.44 0.59 2.73
N THR A 260 27.60 -0.67 3.11
CA THR A 260 26.56 -1.44 3.80
C THR A 260 27.00 -1.82 5.21
N LEU A 261 26.02 -2.06 6.10
CA LEU A 261 26.27 -2.51 7.47
C LEU A 261 27.12 -3.78 7.53
N THR A 262 26.87 -4.75 6.66
CA THR A 262 27.65 -6.00 6.61
C THR A 262 29.10 -5.78 6.15
N ARG A 263 29.37 -4.74 5.36
CA ARG A 263 30.75 -4.36 4.99
C ARG A 263 31.44 -3.57 6.08
N GLU A 264 30.70 -2.75 6.83
CA GLU A 264 31.25 -1.98 7.96
C GLU A 264 31.54 -2.89 9.18
N TYR A 265 30.72 -3.92 9.37
CA TYR A 265 30.84 -4.87 10.49
C TYR A 265 30.99 -6.32 9.99
N PRO A 266 32.12 -6.67 9.38
CA PRO A 266 32.32 -7.99 8.78
C PRO A 266 32.25 -9.12 9.82
N GLY A 267 31.71 -10.27 9.43
CA GLY A 267 31.66 -11.47 10.25
C GLY A 267 30.52 -11.52 11.28
N ARG A 268 29.65 -10.48 11.35
CA ARG A 268 28.54 -10.43 12.33
C ARG A 268 27.21 -10.94 11.79
N GLY A 269 27.11 -11.28 10.50
CA GLY A 269 25.82 -11.54 9.85
C GLY A 269 24.98 -10.26 9.73
N THR A 270 23.77 -10.37 9.16
CA THR A 270 22.92 -9.19 8.92
C THR A 270 22.44 -8.57 10.23
N ASP A 271 21.84 -9.37 11.12
CA ASP A 271 21.26 -8.88 12.39
C ASP A 271 22.35 -8.32 13.34
N GLY A 272 23.50 -9.00 13.41
CA GLY A 272 24.64 -8.53 14.20
C GLY A 272 25.26 -7.23 13.65
N ALA A 273 25.23 -7.03 12.34
CA ALA A 273 25.70 -5.81 11.70
C ALA A 273 24.71 -4.65 11.93
N ILE A 274 23.39 -4.92 11.89
CA ILE A 274 22.33 -3.96 12.24
C ILE A 274 22.49 -3.52 13.69
N LEU A 275 22.61 -4.46 14.62
CA LEU A 275 22.78 -4.13 16.05
C LEU A 275 24.03 -3.25 16.28
N ALA A 276 25.17 -3.64 15.72
CA ALA A 276 26.40 -2.86 15.84
C ALA A 276 26.26 -1.45 15.23
N GLY A 277 25.59 -1.34 14.09
CA GLY A 277 25.30 -0.06 13.45
C GLY A 277 24.41 0.83 14.30
N LEU A 278 23.37 0.27 14.92
CA LEU A 278 22.46 0.99 15.84
C LEU A 278 23.20 1.50 17.07
N GLU A 279 24.04 0.66 17.70
CA GLU A 279 24.84 1.05 18.85
C GLU A 279 25.80 2.20 18.54
N GLU A 280 26.48 2.10 17.40
CA GLU A 280 27.44 3.14 16.98
C GLU A 280 26.72 4.45 16.63
N LEU A 281 25.66 4.37 15.83
CA LEU A 281 24.83 5.53 15.46
C LEU A 281 24.23 6.21 16.69
N ALA A 282 23.68 5.44 17.63
CA ALA A 282 23.12 5.97 18.87
C ALA A 282 24.18 6.70 19.70
N LYS A 283 25.38 6.12 19.85
CA LYS A 283 26.51 6.80 20.52
C LYS A 283 26.88 8.12 19.88
N GLN A 284 26.91 8.16 18.53
CA GLN A 284 27.24 9.38 17.79
C GLN A 284 26.16 10.45 17.96
N LEU A 285 24.88 10.09 17.82
CA LEU A 285 23.79 11.05 17.95
C LEU A 285 23.64 11.60 19.38
N LEU A 286 23.77 10.75 20.40
CA LEU A 286 23.68 11.13 21.82
C LEU A 286 24.93 11.87 22.30
N GLY A 287 26.11 11.54 21.78
CA GLY A 287 27.38 12.18 22.16
C GLY A 287 27.67 13.48 21.43
N ARG A 288 26.93 13.79 20.36
CA ARG A 288 27.15 14.99 19.56
C ARG A 288 26.68 16.26 20.31
N PRO A 289 27.54 17.27 20.48
CA PRO A 289 27.10 18.58 20.95
C PRO A 289 26.28 19.25 19.84
N TRP A 290 25.01 19.47 20.08
CA TRP A 290 24.10 20.16 19.15
C TRP A 290 24.22 21.67 19.38
N ALA A 291 24.66 22.42 18.37
CA ALA A 291 24.70 23.87 18.42
C ALA A 291 23.28 24.44 18.52
N ARG A 292 23.11 25.53 19.28
CA ARG A 292 21.86 26.28 19.30
C ARG A 292 22.05 27.61 18.56
N GLY A 293 21.11 27.87 17.61
CA GLY A 293 21.02 29.12 16.88
C GLY A 293 20.17 30.18 17.58
#